data_890cf2b1bad52099865232bcb5185bcc
#
_entry.id   890cf2b1bad52099865232bcb5185bcc
#
_cell.length_a   1.000
_cell.length_b   1.000
_cell.length_c   1.000
_cell.angle_alpha   90.00
_cell.angle_beta   90.00
_cell.angle_gamma   90.00
#
_symmetry.space_group_name_H-M   'P 1'
#
loop_
_entity.id
_entity.type
_entity.pdbx_description
1 polymer ?
#
loop_
_entity_poly.entity_id
_entity_poly.type
_entity_poly.pdbx_seq_one_letter_code
_entity_poly.pdbx_strand_id
1 'polypeptide(L)'
;MVSTIALLFAAGVCPVAGAFTDRFGRRRTIALTCLWVIVAVFPAYWLASSGNVAAAVCGVILLAVGAVSSGVVTAALLSETFPTRTRYTASAMTYNVAYTLFGGTAPLVATWLIGVSGSSLAPAFYLVLIALVALVGGLSLTETSRISLHEDPGAEPPSVRQTAASA
;
A
#
# COMPACT_ATOMS: atom_id res chain seq x y z
N MET A 1 -15.42 -15.86 11.58
CA MET A 1 -16.52 -15.19 10.88
C MET A 1 -16.20 -13.72 10.57
N VAL A 2 -15.73 -12.90 11.55
CA VAL A 2 -15.38 -11.49 11.32
C VAL A 2 -14.34 -11.32 10.19
N SER A 3 -13.26 -12.10 10.22
CA SER A 3 -12.20 -12.07 9.22
C SER A 3 -12.70 -12.46 7.81
N THR A 4 -13.62 -13.43 7.72
CA THR A 4 -14.19 -13.86 6.43
C THR A 4 -15.02 -12.75 5.79
N ILE A 5 -15.85 -12.07 6.60
CA ILE A 5 -16.66 -10.93 6.13
C ILE A 5 -15.73 -9.79 5.65
N ALA A 6 -14.69 -9.50 6.43
CA ALA A 6 -13.71 -8.48 6.06
C ALA A 6 -12.96 -8.80 4.75
N LEU A 7 -12.60 -10.06 4.52
CA LEU A 7 -11.93 -10.50 3.29
C LEU A 7 -12.86 -10.41 2.07
N LEU A 8 -14.12 -10.81 2.20
CA LEU A 8 -15.11 -10.68 1.13
C LEU A 8 -15.35 -9.21 0.78
N PHE A 9 -15.47 -8.36 1.79
CA PHE A 9 -15.57 -6.91 1.60
C PHE A 9 -14.33 -6.34 0.91
N ALA A 10 -13.14 -6.74 1.37
CA ALA A 10 -11.86 -6.34 0.80
C ALA A 10 -11.76 -6.72 -0.69
N ALA A 11 -12.20 -7.92 -1.07
CA ALA A 11 -12.23 -8.36 -2.45
C ALA A 11 -13.13 -7.47 -3.33
N GLY A 12 -14.28 -7.03 -2.80
CA GLY A 12 -15.17 -6.08 -3.49
C GLY A 12 -14.60 -4.66 -3.62
N VAL A 13 -13.80 -4.22 -2.64
CA VAL A 13 -13.16 -2.89 -2.65
C VAL A 13 -11.97 -2.83 -3.60
N CYS A 14 -11.29 -3.96 -3.84
CA CYS A 14 -10.07 -4.02 -4.64
C CYS A 14 -10.21 -3.41 -6.06
N PRO A 15 -11.23 -3.74 -6.89
CA PRO A 15 -11.40 -3.14 -8.21
C PRO A 15 -11.71 -1.63 -8.14
N VAL A 16 -12.43 -1.19 -7.12
CA VAL A 16 -12.73 0.22 -6.90
C VAL A 16 -11.47 1.00 -6.55
N ALA A 17 -10.63 0.46 -5.66
CA ALA A 17 -9.35 1.03 -5.30
C ALA A 17 -8.40 1.10 -6.50
N GLY A 18 -8.41 0.10 -7.39
CA GLY A 18 -7.66 0.11 -8.64
C GLY A 18 -8.08 1.26 -9.56
N ALA A 19 -9.37 1.35 -9.87
CA ALA A 19 -9.92 2.41 -10.71
C ALA A 19 -9.66 3.81 -10.12
N PHE A 20 -9.73 3.94 -8.81
CA PHE A 20 -9.42 5.19 -8.11
C PHE A 20 -7.93 5.57 -8.26
N THR A 21 -7.03 4.60 -8.09
CA THR A 21 -5.58 4.78 -8.23
C THR A 21 -5.20 5.22 -9.65
N ASP A 22 -5.84 4.64 -10.66
CA ASP A 22 -5.60 4.98 -12.06
C ASP A 22 -6.10 6.39 -12.42
N ARG A 23 -7.20 6.82 -11.81
CA ARG A 23 -7.82 8.13 -12.08
C ARG A 23 -7.11 9.29 -11.38
N PHE A 24 -6.72 9.12 -10.12
CA PHE A 24 -6.16 10.20 -9.28
C PHE A 24 -4.63 10.26 -9.28
N GLY A 25 -3.97 9.24 -9.81
CA GLY A 25 -2.51 9.12 -9.82
C GLY A 25 -1.96 8.45 -8.55
N ARG A 26 -0.75 7.89 -8.67
CA ARG A 26 -0.15 7.03 -7.64
C ARG A 26 0.16 7.81 -6.35
N ARG A 27 0.82 8.96 -6.50
CA ARG A 27 1.25 9.80 -5.36
C ARG A 27 0.08 10.30 -4.51
N ARG A 28 -0.98 10.77 -5.16
CA ARG A 28 -2.19 11.27 -4.45
C ARG A 28 -2.91 10.15 -3.75
N THR A 29 -3.01 8.99 -4.38
CA THR A 29 -3.68 7.83 -3.78
C THR A 29 -2.92 7.32 -2.56
N ILE A 30 -1.58 7.27 -2.58
CA ILE A 30 -0.79 6.92 -1.39
C ILE A 30 -1.08 7.90 -0.26
N ALA A 31 -1.02 9.21 -0.54
CA ALA A 31 -1.26 10.22 0.49
C ALA A 31 -2.66 10.09 1.10
N LEU A 32 -3.70 9.88 0.27
CA LEU A 32 -5.06 9.69 0.74
C LEU A 32 -5.22 8.39 1.54
N THR A 33 -4.59 7.31 1.11
CA THR A 33 -4.63 6.03 1.82
C THR A 33 -3.92 6.10 3.18
N CYS A 34 -2.75 6.73 3.24
CA CYS A 34 -2.05 6.95 4.52
C CYS A 34 -2.87 7.83 5.46
N LEU A 35 -3.44 8.92 4.95
CA LEU A 35 -4.32 9.80 5.72
C LEU A 35 -5.56 9.05 6.23
N TRP A 36 -6.18 8.23 5.37
CA TRP A 36 -7.29 7.37 5.76
C TRP A 36 -6.91 6.45 6.93
N VAL A 37 -5.77 5.76 6.85
CA VAL A 37 -5.31 4.86 7.91
C VAL A 37 -5.08 5.63 9.22
N ILE A 38 -4.42 6.80 9.16
CA ILE A 38 -4.16 7.64 10.34
C ILE A 38 -5.47 8.04 11.05
N VAL A 39 -6.50 8.43 10.27
CA VAL A 39 -7.78 8.85 10.84
C VAL A 39 -8.62 7.65 11.29
N ALA A 40 -8.63 6.57 10.52
CA ALA A 40 -9.51 5.42 10.75
C ALA A 40 -9.01 4.48 11.85
N VAL A 41 -7.69 4.49 12.17
CA VAL A 41 -7.12 3.52 13.10
C VAL A 41 -7.68 3.66 14.52
N PHE A 42 -7.84 4.87 15.02
CA PHE A 42 -8.35 5.09 16.38
C PHE A 42 -9.81 4.66 16.54
N PRO A 43 -10.77 5.11 15.69
CA PRO A 43 -12.14 4.63 15.78
C PRO A 43 -12.24 3.13 15.52
N ALA A 44 -11.41 2.56 14.64
CA ALA A 44 -11.42 1.13 14.38
C ALA A 44 -11.01 0.30 15.61
N TYR A 45 -9.96 0.70 16.30
CA TYR A 45 -9.54 0.02 17.53
C TYR A 45 -10.55 0.24 18.67
N TRP A 46 -11.15 1.41 18.78
CA TRP A 46 -12.19 1.68 19.77
C TRP A 46 -13.43 0.82 19.51
N LEU A 47 -13.89 0.71 18.25
CA LEU A 47 -14.99 -0.16 17.89
C LEU A 47 -14.66 -1.65 18.16
N ALA A 48 -13.43 -2.07 17.86
CA ALA A 48 -12.99 -3.45 18.11
C ALA A 48 -12.95 -3.80 19.60
N SER A 49 -12.64 -2.83 20.48
CA SER A 49 -12.60 -3.02 21.93
C SER A 49 -13.96 -2.90 22.63
N SER A 50 -15.03 -2.53 21.91
CA SER A 50 -16.37 -2.31 22.49
C SER A 50 -17.11 -3.58 22.97
N GLY A 51 -16.55 -4.77 22.71
CA GLY A 51 -17.18 -6.06 23.06
C GLY A 51 -18.39 -6.45 22.19
N ASN A 52 -18.78 -5.60 21.24
CA ASN A 52 -19.88 -5.87 20.32
C ASN A 52 -19.34 -6.39 18.96
N VAL A 53 -19.79 -7.57 18.54
CA VAL A 53 -19.34 -8.19 17.29
C VAL A 53 -19.62 -7.30 16.07
N ALA A 54 -20.77 -6.64 16.01
CA ALA A 54 -21.10 -5.74 14.90
C ALA A 54 -20.17 -4.53 14.85
N ALA A 55 -19.84 -3.93 15.99
CA ALA A 55 -18.88 -2.85 16.08
C ALA A 55 -17.47 -3.31 15.68
N ALA A 56 -17.05 -4.49 16.13
CA ALA A 56 -15.77 -5.07 15.72
C ALA A 56 -15.68 -5.29 14.21
N VAL A 57 -16.74 -5.79 13.57
CA VAL A 57 -16.82 -5.93 12.10
C VAL A 57 -16.66 -4.57 11.42
N CYS A 58 -17.35 -3.54 11.87
CA CYS A 58 -17.21 -2.18 11.33
C CYS A 58 -15.78 -1.64 11.47
N GLY A 59 -15.13 -1.85 12.62
CA GLY A 59 -13.75 -1.46 12.85
C GLY A 59 -12.77 -2.15 11.89
N VAL A 60 -12.93 -3.46 11.69
CA VAL A 60 -12.09 -4.22 10.75
C VAL A 60 -12.33 -3.79 9.31
N ILE A 61 -13.57 -3.51 8.91
CA ILE A 61 -13.90 -2.99 7.58
C ILE A 61 -13.23 -1.63 7.33
N LEU A 62 -13.25 -0.72 8.30
CA LEU A 62 -12.58 0.57 8.20
C LEU A 62 -11.08 0.42 7.92
N LEU A 63 -10.41 -0.48 8.61
CA LEU A 63 -8.98 -0.77 8.37
C LEU A 63 -8.76 -1.51 7.05
N ALA A 64 -9.67 -2.41 6.66
CA ALA A 64 -9.58 -3.18 5.42
C ALA A 64 -9.57 -2.27 4.18
N VAL A 65 -10.37 -1.20 4.16
CA VAL A 65 -10.37 -0.21 3.07
C VAL A 65 -8.97 0.40 2.89
N GLY A 66 -8.34 0.83 3.98
CA GLY A 66 -6.98 1.38 3.94
C GLY A 66 -5.94 0.34 3.50
N ALA A 67 -6.01 -0.88 4.04
CA ALA A 67 -5.08 -1.96 3.72
C ALA A 67 -5.16 -2.38 2.25
N VAL A 68 -6.37 -2.56 1.71
CA VAL A 68 -6.59 -2.92 0.30
C VAL A 68 -6.11 -1.81 -0.62
N SER A 69 -6.48 -0.58 -0.36
CA SER A 69 -6.06 0.57 -1.17
C SER A 69 -4.54 0.72 -1.19
N SER A 70 -3.87 0.55 -0.03
CA SER A 70 -2.42 0.54 0.08
C SER A 70 -1.78 -0.59 -0.74
N GLY A 71 -2.32 -1.80 -0.67
CA GLY A 71 -1.84 -2.95 -1.43
C GLY A 71 -1.91 -2.74 -2.93
N VAL A 72 -3.04 -2.23 -3.43
CA VAL A 72 -3.26 -1.95 -4.86
C VAL A 72 -2.29 -0.90 -5.39
N VAL A 73 -2.13 0.22 -4.65
CA VAL A 73 -1.19 1.28 -5.04
C VAL A 73 0.25 0.78 -5.03
N THR A 74 0.65 0.00 -4.02
CA THR A 74 1.99 -0.57 -3.91
C THR A 74 2.28 -1.51 -5.07
N ALA A 75 1.34 -2.37 -5.46
CA ALA A 75 1.49 -3.27 -6.61
C ALA A 75 1.68 -2.49 -7.91
N ALA A 76 0.90 -1.43 -8.13
CA ALA A 76 1.04 -0.56 -9.29
C ALA A 76 2.40 0.15 -9.31
N LEU A 77 2.84 0.73 -8.18
CA LEU A 77 4.15 1.39 -8.07
C LEU A 77 5.31 0.45 -8.37
N LEU A 78 5.29 -0.76 -7.81
CA LEU A 78 6.35 -1.75 -8.06
C LEU A 78 6.46 -2.11 -9.53
N SER A 79 5.32 -2.18 -10.25
CA SER A 79 5.31 -2.48 -11.68
C SER A 79 5.84 -1.32 -12.55
N GLU A 80 5.72 -0.08 -12.08
CA GLU A 80 6.13 1.13 -12.81
C GLU A 80 7.56 1.59 -12.48
N THR A 81 8.06 1.28 -11.27
CA THR A 81 9.36 1.76 -10.79
C THR A 81 10.54 1.00 -11.40
N PHE A 82 10.39 -0.29 -11.71
CA PHE A 82 11.49 -1.12 -12.18
C PHE A 82 11.48 -1.34 -13.70
N PRO A 83 12.67 -1.30 -14.36
CA PRO A 83 12.80 -1.63 -15.77
C PRO A 83 12.28 -3.03 -16.09
N THR A 84 11.77 -3.24 -17.29
CA THR A 84 11.13 -4.49 -17.73
C THR A 84 12.01 -5.74 -17.53
N ARG A 85 13.33 -5.63 -17.73
CA ARG A 85 14.28 -6.75 -17.59
C ARG A 85 14.44 -7.27 -16.16
N THR A 86 14.34 -6.40 -15.16
CA THR A 86 14.57 -6.74 -13.73
C THR A 86 13.32 -6.61 -12.88
N ARG A 87 12.21 -6.16 -13.46
CA ARG A 87 10.95 -5.83 -12.77
C ARG A 87 10.49 -6.92 -11.80
N TYR A 88 10.40 -8.17 -12.28
CA TYR A 88 9.88 -9.26 -11.46
C TYR A 88 10.78 -9.57 -10.25
N THR A 89 12.08 -9.65 -10.46
CA THR A 89 13.03 -9.97 -9.39
C THR A 89 13.12 -8.80 -8.39
N ALA A 90 13.28 -7.58 -8.87
CA ALA A 90 13.41 -6.41 -8.02
C ALA A 90 12.12 -6.14 -7.22
N SER A 91 10.95 -6.22 -7.86
CA SER A 91 9.66 -6.08 -7.18
C SER A 91 9.44 -7.16 -6.13
N ALA A 92 9.73 -8.43 -6.47
CA ALA A 92 9.58 -9.53 -5.54
C ALA A 92 10.52 -9.39 -4.33
N MET A 93 11.77 -9.02 -4.53
CA MET A 93 12.73 -8.81 -3.43
C MET A 93 12.28 -7.65 -2.53
N THR A 94 11.95 -6.49 -3.12
CA THR A 94 11.50 -5.32 -2.36
C THR A 94 10.25 -5.62 -1.54
N TYR A 95 9.25 -6.25 -2.17
CA TYR A 95 8.00 -6.61 -1.51
C TYR A 95 8.24 -7.62 -0.37
N ASN A 96 9.00 -8.69 -0.62
CA ASN A 96 9.26 -9.72 0.39
C ASN A 96 10.08 -9.19 1.57
N VAL A 97 11.10 -8.37 1.33
CA VAL A 97 11.89 -7.75 2.40
C VAL A 97 11.00 -6.85 3.26
N ALA A 98 10.22 -5.97 2.64
CA ALA A 98 9.31 -5.08 3.37
C ALA A 98 8.25 -5.86 4.16
N TYR A 99 7.65 -6.89 3.53
CA TYR A 99 6.62 -7.70 4.16
C TYR A 99 7.16 -8.54 5.33
N THR A 100 8.38 -9.06 5.21
CA THR A 100 9.03 -9.83 6.28
C THR A 100 9.39 -8.92 7.47
N LEU A 101 9.96 -7.75 7.19
CA LEU A 101 10.36 -6.83 8.25
C LEU A 101 9.15 -6.22 8.98
N PHE A 102 8.18 -5.71 8.26
CA PHE A 102 7.06 -4.99 8.88
C PHE A 102 5.85 -5.90 9.14
N GLY A 103 5.50 -6.77 8.21
CA GLY A 103 4.36 -7.69 8.35
C GLY A 103 4.65 -8.83 9.32
N GLY A 104 5.85 -9.42 9.23
CA GLY A 104 6.26 -10.51 10.12
C GLY A 104 6.45 -10.08 11.58
N THR A 105 6.94 -8.87 11.81
CA THR A 105 7.17 -8.34 13.17
C THR A 105 5.94 -7.65 13.78
N ALA A 106 4.95 -7.27 12.96
CA ALA A 106 3.79 -6.50 13.43
C ALA A 106 3.02 -7.17 14.61
N PRO A 107 2.70 -8.48 14.58
CA PRO A 107 2.02 -9.12 15.70
C PRO A 107 2.85 -9.10 17.00
N LEU A 108 4.17 -9.28 16.88
CA LEU A 108 5.08 -9.26 18.02
C LEU A 108 5.16 -7.84 18.63
N VAL A 109 5.31 -6.82 17.80
CA VAL A 109 5.31 -5.43 18.23
C VAL A 109 3.97 -5.07 18.88
N ALA A 110 2.85 -5.47 18.29
CA ALA A 110 1.52 -5.20 18.83
C ALA A 110 1.32 -5.83 20.22
N THR A 111 1.67 -7.11 20.38
CA THR A 111 1.54 -7.79 21.68
C THR A 111 2.49 -7.22 22.73
N TRP A 112 3.72 -6.87 22.36
CA TRP A 112 4.67 -6.23 23.23
C TRP A 112 4.19 -4.84 23.70
N LEU A 113 3.67 -4.02 22.78
CA LEU A 113 3.12 -2.70 23.12
C LEU A 113 1.94 -2.81 24.10
N ILE A 114 1.04 -3.76 23.89
CA ILE A 114 -0.09 -3.99 24.80
C ILE A 114 0.43 -4.44 26.18
N GLY A 115 1.44 -5.33 26.21
CA GLY A 115 2.03 -5.81 27.45
C GLY A 115 2.69 -4.71 28.28
N VAL A 116 3.39 -3.78 27.63
CA VAL A 116 4.10 -2.68 28.31
C VAL A 116 3.15 -1.54 28.69
N SER A 117 2.21 -1.18 27.83
CA SER A 117 1.31 -0.04 28.05
C SER A 117 0.04 -0.37 28.84
N GLY A 118 -0.33 -1.66 28.89
CA GLY A 118 -1.60 -2.10 29.46
C GLY A 118 -2.85 -1.65 28.69
N SER A 119 -2.68 -1.03 27.51
CA SER A 119 -3.76 -0.46 26.70
C SER A 119 -3.92 -1.20 25.39
N SER A 120 -5.15 -1.58 25.05
CA SER A 120 -5.49 -2.17 23.77
C SER A 120 -5.36 -1.19 22.58
N LEU A 121 -5.21 0.12 22.85
CA LEU A 121 -5.01 1.16 21.84
C LEU A 121 -3.53 1.37 21.46
N ALA A 122 -2.58 0.76 22.19
CA ALA A 122 -1.16 0.96 21.93
C ALA A 122 -0.72 0.59 20.50
N PRO A 123 -1.20 -0.50 19.88
CA PRO A 123 -0.87 -0.81 18.48
C PRO A 123 -1.36 0.24 17.48
N ALA A 124 -2.40 1.03 17.82
CA ALA A 124 -2.89 2.09 16.95
C ALA A 124 -1.82 3.18 16.72
N PHE A 125 -1.07 3.55 17.77
CA PHE A 125 0.03 4.51 17.64
C PHE A 125 1.16 3.99 16.75
N TYR A 126 1.46 2.69 16.82
CA TYR A 126 2.43 2.06 15.94
C TYR A 126 1.98 2.13 14.46
N LEU A 127 0.72 1.83 14.17
CA LEU A 127 0.17 1.94 12.83
C LEU A 127 0.20 3.38 12.31
N VAL A 128 -0.10 4.37 13.15
CA VAL A 128 0.03 5.79 12.78
C VAL A 128 1.46 6.15 12.44
N LEU A 129 2.43 5.70 13.24
CA LEU A 129 3.84 5.95 12.99
C LEU A 129 4.28 5.38 11.61
N ILE A 130 3.92 4.13 11.34
CA ILE A 130 4.22 3.49 10.04
C ILE A 130 3.52 4.21 8.90
N ALA A 131 2.26 4.61 9.07
CA ALA A 131 1.52 5.37 8.05
C ALA A 131 2.14 6.75 7.78
N LEU A 132 2.69 7.42 8.79
CA LEU A 132 3.44 8.68 8.63
C LEU A 132 4.74 8.48 7.85
N VAL A 133 5.49 7.42 8.17
CA VAL A 133 6.72 7.07 7.42
C VAL A 133 6.37 6.75 5.97
N ALA A 134 5.31 5.99 5.73
CA ALA A 134 4.82 5.66 4.38
C ALA A 134 4.35 6.92 3.64
N LEU A 135 3.69 7.86 4.33
CA LEU A 135 3.27 9.14 3.76
C LEU A 135 4.46 9.97 3.29
N VAL A 136 5.47 10.12 4.14
CA VAL A 136 6.71 10.85 3.79
C VAL A 136 7.41 10.20 2.61
N GLY A 137 7.57 8.87 2.63
CA GLY A 137 8.15 8.11 1.52
C GLY A 137 7.34 8.26 0.23
N GLY A 138 6.02 8.15 0.30
CA GLY A 138 5.12 8.31 -0.85
C GLY A 138 5.11 9.72 -1.44
N LEU A 139 5.23 10.74 -0.61
CA LEU A 139 5.34 12.14 -1.07
C LEU A 139 6.70 12.44 -1.70
N SER A 140 7.74 11.71 -1.35
CA SER A 140 9.07 11.83 -1.95
C SER A 140 9.17 11.19 -3.33
N LEU A 141 8.22 10.31 -3.70
CA LEU A 141 8.18 9.70 -5.03
C LEU A 141 7.73 10.71 -6.09
N THR A 142 8.39 10.68 -7.24
CA THR A 142 7.94 11.39 -8.44
C THR A 142 6.69 10.71 -9.01
N GLU A 143 5.76 11.49 -9.57
CA GLU A 143 4.54 10.95 -10.19
C GLU A 143 4.90 10.11 -11.42
N THR A 144 4.64 8.81 -11.36
CA THR A 144 4.99 7.85 -12.42
C THR A 144 3.81 7.48 -13.32
N SER A 145 2.60 7.95 -13.01
CA SER A 145 1.36 7.57 -13.71
C SER A 145 1.30 7.93 -15.20
N ARG A 146 2.25 8.73 -15.71
CA ARG A 146 2.34 9.18 -17.11
C ARG A 146 3.59 8.68 -17.85
N ILE A 147 4.40 7.83 -17.24
CA ILE A 147 5.59 7.29 -17.90
C ILE A 147 5.12 6.20 -18.87
N SER A 148 5.39 6.39 -20.15
CA SER A 148 5.17 5.39 -21.19
C SER A 148 6.09 4.20 -20.93
N LEU A 149 5.50 3.04 -20.60
CA LEU A 149 6.23 1.79 -20.35
C LEU A 149 6.92 1.22 -21.61
N HIS A 150 6.74 1.88 -22.76
CA HIS A 150 7.30 1.48 -24.06
C HIS A 150 8.60 2.20 -24.42
N GLU A 151 9.01 3.23 -23.70
CA GLU A 151 10.33 3.82 -23.90
C GLU A 151 11.36 2.99 -23.14
N ASP A 152 11.99 2.07 -23.85
CA ASP A 152 13.18 1.35 -23.42
C ASP A 152 14.31 2.40 -23.30
N PRO A 153 14.88 2.69 -22.09
CA PRO A 153 15.95 3.69 -21.96
C PRO A 153 17.22 3.34 -22.71
N GLY A 154 17.26 2.14 -23.30
CA GLY A 154 18.33 1.66 -24.16
C GLY A 154 17.97 1.57 -25.64
N ALA A 155 16.77 2.02 -26.04
CA ALA A 155 16.40 2.07 -27.44
C ALA A 155 17.11 3.27 -28.09
N GLU A 156 17.99 3.00 -29.05
CA GLU A 156 18.61 4.03 -29.89
C GLU A 156 17.53 4.92 -30.51
N PRO A 157 17.74 6.25 -30.48
CA PRO A 157 16.78 7.18 -31.03
C PRO A 157 16.49 6.84 -32.52
N PRO A 158 15.26 7.04 -32.98
CA PRO A 158 14.82 6.66 -34.34
C PRO A 158 15.70 7.21 -35.47
N SER A 159 16.39 8.32 -35.21
CA SER A 159 17.34 8.94 -36.12
C SER A 159 18.58 8.08 -36.44
N VAL A 160 19.07 7.30 -35.48
CA VAL A 160 20.25 6.45 -35.68
C VAL A 160 19.90 5.20 -36.49
N ARG A 161 18.70 4.63 -36.33
CA ARG A 161 18.24 3.49 -37.11
C ARG A 161 18.02 3.83 -38.59
N GLN A 162 17.58 5.03 -38.90
CA GLN A 162 17.37 5.46 -40.29
C GLN A 162 18.70 5.66 -41.02
N THR A 163 19.73 6.13 -40.36
CA THR A 163 21.04 6.33 -40.97
C THR A 163 21.77 4.99 -41.26
N ALA A 164 21.58 3.99 -40.41
CA ALA A 164 22.15 2.65 -40.57
C ALA A 164 21.45 1.82 -41.69
N ALA A 165 20.18 2.13 -41.99
CA ALA A 165 19.43 1.44 -43.05
C ALA A 165 19.63 2.07 -44.45
N SER A 166 20.30 3.23 -44.52
CA SER A 166 20.58 3.95 -45.77
C SER A 166 22.07 3.87 -46.22
N ALA A 167 22.92 3.16 -45.45
CA ALA A 167 24.29 2.87 -45.79
C ALA A 167 24.48 1.39 -46.21
#